data_40851e3b464269b093e2cf9d16f9a894
#
_entry.id   40851e3b464269b093e2cf9d16f9a894
#
_cell.length_a   1.000
_cell.length_b   1.000
_cell.length_c   1.000
_cell.angle_alpha   90.00
_cell.angle_beta   90.00
_cell.angle_gamma   90.00
#
_symmetry.space_group_name_H-M   'P 1'
#
loop_
_entity.id
_entity.type
_entity.pdbx_description
1 polymer ?
#
loop_
_entity_poly.entity_id
_entity_poly.type
_entity_poly.pdbx_seq_one_letter_code
_entity_poly.pdbx_strand_id
1 'polypeptide(L)'
;MIRILTDSAADLTAKDAAAIPGLHIVPLNVLFENGDTIRDGVDMTRAQFYDRLAAAEKLPRTSQPSPEGFIEVFEEAKAAGDEVVAILISSKLSGTFQCAQLAAEECEFNDVYFVDSDTASPGEYILIREAVRLRDEGLSAAEIAAQLDLLKKRIRILAVVDSLKHLHKGGRLPAAVALVGGALGIKPVLSVYDGAVHLADKARGRPGAYVAMFKQMDKMGGIDTRYDFVLVYSSDRLVLGPIQHYVQNNLKLTGGHISQIGSVIGTHIGPAAAGIAFVVPPQD
;
A
#
# COMPACT_ATOMS: atom_id res chain seq x y z
N MET A 1 -3.43 -8.83 25.00
CA MET A 1 -3.83 -9.35 23.66
C MET A 1 -2.79 -8.92 22.62
N ILE A 2 -2.90 -9.40 21.34
CA ILE A 2 -2.03 -8.90 20.26
C ILE A 2 -2.82 -7.84 19.46
N ARG A 3 -2.32 -6.61 19.45
CA ARG A 3 -2.81 -5.51 18.62
C ARG A 3 -2.08 -5.52 17.28
N ILE A 4 -2.80 -5.17 16.20
CA ILE A 4 -2.19 -4.93 14.91
C ILE A 4 -2.13 -3.43 14.69
N LEU A 5 -0.94 -2.90 14.46
CA LEU A 5 -0.71 -1.49 14.17
C LEU A 5 -0.29 -1.35 12.70
N THR A 6 -0.87 -0.39 12.01
CA THR A 6 -0.47 -0.02 10.64
C THR A 6 -0.57 1.48 10.44
N ASP A 7 -0.21 1.94 9.26
CA ASP A 7 -0.38 3.32 8.85
C ASP A 7 -1.41 3.47 7.72
N SER A 8 -1.79 4.69 7.39
CA SER A 8 -2.86 4.93 6.41
C SER A 8 -2.47 4.61 4.97
N ALA A 9 -1.17 4.41 4.68
CA ALA A 9 -0.73 3.99 3.35
C ALA A 9 -1.16 2.56 3.00
N ALA A 10 -1.65 1.77 3.97
CA ALA A 10 -2.30 0.48 3.74
C ALA A 10 -3.65 0.57 2.99
N ASP A 11 -4.18 1.79 2.80
CA ASP A 11 -5.44 2.06 2.10
C ASP A 11 -6.65 1.29 2.64
N LEU A 12 -6.64 0.98 3.95
CA LEU A 12 -7.79 0.43 4.65
C LEU A 12 -8.91 1.46 4.74
N THR A 13 -10.14 1.00 4.63
CA THR A 13 -11.31 1.86 4.89
C THR A 13 -11.68 1.81 6.36
N ALA A 14 -12.46 2.79 6.84
CA ALA A 14 -13.03 2.74 8.18
C ALA A 14 -13.85 1.46 8.43
N LYS A 15 -14.49 0.92 7.37
CA LYS A 15 -15.20 -0.36 7.43
C LYS A 15 -14.25 -1.54 7.64
N ASP A 16 -13.12 -1.56 6.93
CA ASP A 16 -12.10 -2.61 7.09
C ASP A 16 -11.53 -2.57 8.50
N ALA A 17 -11.22 -1.37 9.01
CA ALA A 17 -10.71 -1.18 10.37
C ALA A 17 -11.72 -1.65 11.43
N ALA A 18 -12.99 -1.28 11.28
CA ALA A 18 -14.04 -1.69 12.22
C ALA A 18 -14.30 -3.22 12.22
N ALA A 19 -13.95 -3.91 11.13
CA ALA A 19 -14.10 -5.37 11.03
C ALA A 19 -12.94 -6.15 11.67
N ILE A 20 -11.86 -5.48 12.08
CA ILE A 20 -10.65 -6.11 12.64
C ILE A 20 -10.46 -5.63 14.09
N PRO A 21 -10.87 -6.41 15.10
CA PRO A 21 -10.63 -6.05 16.50
C PRO A 21 -9.15 -5.86 16.80
N GLY A 22 -8.81 -4.79 17.51
CA GLY A 22 -7.44 -4.46 17.89
C GLY A 22 -6.56 -3.95 16.75
N LEU A 23 -7.15 -3.52 15.63
CA LEU A 23 -6.43 -2.81 14.58
C LEU A 23 -6.38 -1.31 14.88
N HIS A 24 -5.17 -0.75 14.82
CA HIS A 24 -4.90 0.68 14.95
C HIS A 24 -4.25 1.19 13.65
N ILE A 25 -4.72 2.35 13.17
CA ILE A 25 -4.21 2.98 11.94
C ILE A 25 -3.71 4.38 12.27
N VAL A 26 -2.42 4.63 12.09
CA VAL A 26 -1.83 5.95 12.28
C VAL A 26 -1.80 6.70 10.95
N PRO A 27 -2.46 7.88 10.85
CA PRO A 27 -2.58 8.59 9.58
C PRO A 27 -1.29 9.32 9.19
N LEU A 28 -0.86 9.14 7.93
CA LEU A 28 0.11 10.02 7.27
C LEU A 28 -0.56 11.34 6.88
N ASN A 29 0.25 12.31 6.44
CA ASN A 29 -0.25 13.62 6.08
C ASN A 29 -0.08 13.91 4.58
N VAL A 30 -1.01 14.69 4.03
CA VAL A 30 -0.92 15.30 2.71
C VAL A 30 -0.92 16.82 2.86
N LEU A 31 0.10 17.47 2.29
CA LEU A 31 0.34 18.91 2.36
C LEU A 31 0.02 19.54 1.01
N PHE A 32 -0.93 20.44 0.96
CA PHE A 32 -1.31 21.20 -0.22
C PHE A 32 -0.55 22.52 -0.32
N GLU A 33 -0.48 23.08 -1.52
CA GLU A 33 0.24 24.35 -1.79
C GLU A 33 -0.26 25.55 -0.97
N ASN A 34 -1.56 25.59 -0.68
CA ASN A 34 -2.18 26.66 0.11
C ASN A 34 -1.85 26.59 1.62
N GLY A 35 -1.01 25.65 2.04
CA GLY A 35 -0.62 25.43 3.43
C GLY A 35 -1.51 24.45 4.19
N ASP A 36 -2.62 23.97 3.61
CA ASP A 36 -3.45 22.96 4.26
C ASP A 36 -2.68 21.65 4.42
N THR A 37 -2.76 21.08 5.60
CA THR A 37 -2.31 19.73 5.90
C THR A 37 -3.52 18.89 6.29
N ILE A 38 -3.71 17.76 5.64
CA ILE A 38 -4.78 16.82 5.95
C ILE A 38 -4.20 15.46 6.38
N ARG A 39 -4.85 14.84 7.35
CA ARG A 39 -4.56 13.46 7.77
C ARG A 39 -5.30 12.51 6.83
N ASP A 40 -4.55 11.59 6.23
CA ASP A 40 -5.08 10.64 5.25
C ASP A 40 -6.12 9.71 5.87
N GLY A 41 -7.27 9.62 5.21
CA GLY A 41 -8.42 8.81 5.67
C GLY A 41 -9.22 9.40 6.84
N VAL A 42 -8.82 10.57 7.38
CA VAL A 42 -9.47 11.23 8.53
C VAL A 42 -10.15 12.53 8.13
N ASP A 43 -9.40 13.48 7.59
CA ASP A 43 -9.87 14.85 7.40
C ASP A 43 -10.58 15.07 6.05
N MET A 44 -10.44 14.12 5.12
CA MET A 44 -10.99 14.22 3.77
C MET A 44 -11.34 12.85 3.21
N THR A 45 -12.46 12.76 2.50
CA THR A 45 -12.79 11.53 1.76
C THR A 45 -11.88 11.37 0.53
N ARG A 46 -11.73 10.13 0.06
CA ARG A 46 -10.94 9.85 -1.15
C ARG A 46 -11.49 10.58 -2.39
N ALA A 47 -12.80 10.67 -2.53
CA ALA A 47 -13.43 11.42 -3.63
C ALA A 47 -13.04 12.90 -3.60
N GLN A 48 -13.20 13.56 -2.45
CA GLN A 48 -12.79 14.97 -2.27
C GLN A 48 -11.30 15.18 -2.53
N PHE A 49 -10.45 14.22 -2.13
CA PHE A 49 -9.02 14.30 -2.40
C PHE A 49 -8.73 14.27 -3.91
N TYR A 50 -9.33 13.34 -4.67
CA TYR A 50 -9.08 13.25 -6.11
C TYR A 50 -9.64 14.47 -6.87
N ASP A 51 -10.77 15.03 -6.46
CA ASP A 51 -11.29 16.28 -7.01
C ASP A 51 -10.32 17.44 -6.75
N ARG A 52 -9.80 17.52 -5.53
CA ARG A 52 -8.81 18.56 -5.16
C ARG A 52 -7.46 18.35 -5.89
N LEU A 53 -7.02 17.11 -6.04
CA LEU A 53 -5.81 16.77 -6.78
C LEU A 53 -5.93 17.15 -8.26
N ALA A 54 -7.10 16.94 -8.86
CA ALA A 54 -7.36 17.30 -10.27
C ALA A 54 -7.37 18.83 -10.48
N ALA A 55 -7.81 19.59 -9.50
CA ALA A 55 -7.86 21.07 -9.52
C ALA A 55 -6.51 21.72 -9.12
N ALA A 56 -5.56 20.95 -8.59
CA ALA A 56 -4.32 21.50 -8.04
C ALA A 56 -3.35 21.95 -9.14
N GLU A 57 -2.87 23.18 -9.09
CA GLU A 57 -1.83 23.70 -9.98
C GLU A 57 -0.46 23.03 -9.69
N LYS A 58 -0.13 22.88 -8.41
CA LYS A 58 1.04 22.13 -7.97
C LYS A 58 0.63 20.86 -7.24
N LEU A 59 1.38 19.79 -7.49
CA LEU A 59 1.13 18.52 -6.81
C LEU A 59 1.35 18.68 -5.30
N PRO A 60 0.45 18.12 -4.48
CA PRO A 60 0.65 18.06 -3.04
C PRO A 60 1.89 17.22 -2.70
N ARG A 61 2.32 17.32 -1.45
CA ARG A 61 3.41 16.51 -0.88
C ARG A 61 2.84 15.64 0.24
N THR A 62 3.57 14.62 0.62
CA THR A 62 3.23 13.78 1.77
C THR A 62 4.32 13.85 2.82
N SER A 63 3.95 13.65 4.07
CA SER A 63 4.87 13.42 5.17
C SER A 63 4.46 12.18 5.96
N GLN A 64 5.42 11.58 6.65
CA GLN A 64 5.18 10.54 7.64
C GLN A 64 4.21 11.06 8.72
N PRO A 65 3.59 10.18 9.53
CA PRO A 65 2.82 10.57 10.70
C PRO A 65 3.65 11.41 11.68
N SER A 66 2.97 12.14 12.57
CA SER A 66 3.65 12.65 13.75
C SER A 66 3.89 11.51 14.74
N PRO A 67 4.98 11.56 15.54
CA PRO A 67 5.27 10.51 16.54
C PRO A 67 4.15 10.28 17.54
N GLU A 68 3.39 11.32 17.88
CA GLU A 68 2.30 11.29 18.86
C GLU A 68 1.25 10.24 18.54
N GLY A 69 0.94 10.02 17.23
CA GLY A 69 -0.02 8.99 16.83
C GLY A 69 0.45 7.56 17.14
N PHE A 70 1.76 7.31 17.11
CA PHE A 70 2.33 6.03 17.51
C PHE A 70 2.46 5.93 19.03
N ILE A 71 2.89 7.01 19.71
CA ILE A 71 3.02 7.10 21.15
C ILE A 71 1.69 6.74 21.83
N GLU A 72 0.57 7.31 21.36
CA GLU A 72 -0.76 7.01 21.90
C GLU A 72 -1.06 5.50 21.85
N VAL A 73 -0.81 4.84 20.74
CA VAL A 73 -1.05 3.39 20.60
C VAL A 73 -0.13 2.57 21.50
N PHE A 74 1.16 2.94 21.61
CA PHE A 74 2.13 2.21 22.44
C PHE A 74 1.87 2.40 23.93
N GLU A 75 1.52 3.60 24.38
CA GLU A 75 1.14 3.86 25.77
C GLU A 75 -0.14 3.09 26.18
N GLU A 76 -1.14 3.05 25.29
CA GLU A 76 -2.34 2.25 25.52
C GLU A 76 -2.02 0.75 25.60
N ALA A 77 -1.16 0.24 24.71
CA ALA A 77 -0.75 -1.17 24.70
C ALA A 77 0.03 -1.52 25.97
N LYS A 78 0.99 -0.66 26.36
CA LYS A 78 1.79 -0.78 27.57
C LYS A 78 0.91 -0.84 28.83
N ALA A 79 -0.04 0.08 28.94
CA ALA A 79 -0.98 0.12 30.07
C ALA A 79 -1.88 -1.12 30.16
N ALA A 80 -2.23 -1.72 29.04
CA ALA A 80 -3.06 -2.92 28.95
C ALA A 80 -2.26 -4.24 29.08
N GLY A 81 -0.92 -4.20 29.02
CA GLY A 81 -0.08 -5.39 28.93
C GLY A 81 -0.26 -6.15 27.60
N ASP A 82 -0.52 -5.41 26.52
CA ASP A 82 -0.73 -5.96 25.18
C ASP A 82 0.58 -5.96 24.39
N GLU A 83 0.75 -6.92 23.48
CA GLU A 83 1.82 -6.91 22.48
C GLU A 83 1.32 -6.22 21.20
N VAL A 84 2.23 -5.65 20.42
CA VAL A 84 1.91 -4.97 19.15
C VAL A 84 2.69 -5.60 18.01
N VAL A 85 2.00 -5.96 16.90
CA VAL A 85 2.64 -6.25 15.61
C VAL A 85 2.42 -5.02 14.72
N ALA A 86 3.49 -4.27 14.44
CA ALA A 86 3.47 -3.03 13.68
C ALA A 86 3.88 -3.29 12.22
N ILE A 87 2.91 -3.27 11.31
CA ILE A 87 3.08 -3.51 9.87
C ILE A 87 2.98 -2.14 9.17
N LEU A 88 4.09 -1.63 8.67
CA LEU A 88 4.17 -0.26 8.19
C LEU A 88 4.67 -0.20 6.74
N ILE A 89 4.31 0.87 6.05
CA ILE A 89 4.79 1.14 4.69
C ILE A 89 6.31 0.98 4.60
N SER A 90 6.79 0.49 3.45
CA SER A 90 8.22 0.31 3.20
C SER A 90 9.05 1.50 3.65
N SER A 91 10.10 1.23 4.43
CA SER A 91 11.10 2.21 4.88
C SER A 91 11.84 2.89 3.73
N LYS A 92 11.86 2.28 2.53
CA LYS A 92 12.42 2.88 1.31
C LYS A 92 11.47 3.89 0.66
N LEU A 93 10.18 3.88 1.01
CA LEU A 93 9.17 4.80 0.47
C LEU A 93 8.82 5.94 1.43
N SER A 94 8.92 5.71 2.75
CA SER A 94 8.52 6.67 3.79
C SER A 94 9.36 6.54 5.05
N GLY A 95 9.54 7.63 5.77
CA GLY A 95 10.15 7.64 7.12
C GLY A 95 9.22 7.10 8.21
N THR A 96 8.03 6.63 7.88
CA THR A 96 7.01 6.14 8.83
C THR A 96 7.54 5.04 9.74
N PHE A 97 8.24 4.06 9.16
CA PHE A 97 8.83 2.94 9.91
C PHE A 97 9.80 3.42 10.99
N GLN A 98 10.73 4.31 10.62
CA GLN A 98 11.67 4.90 11.58
C GLN A 98 10.96 5.76 12.63
N CYS A 99 9.94 6.52 12.23
CA CYS A 99 9.14 7.32 13.16
C CYS A 99 8.48 6.45 14.24
N ALA A 100 7.90 5.32 13.85
CA ALA A 100 7.30 4.37 14.80
C ALA A 100 8.32 3.74 15.75
N GLN A 101 9.52 3.41 15.26
CA GLN A 101 10.60 2.88 16.11
C GLN A 101 11.03 3.89 17.18
N LEU A 102 11.23 5.15 16.79
CA LEU A 102 11.59 6.23 17.71
C LEU A 102 10.47 6.48 18.74
N ALA A 103 9.21 6.39 18.34
CA ALA A 103 8.08 6.53 19.24
C ALA A 103 8.03 5.39 20.29
N ALA A 104 8.33 4.16 19.90
CA ALA A 104 8.42 3.03 20.84
C ALA A 104 9.58 3.18 21.82
N GLU A 105 10.73 3.68 21.35
CA GLU A 105 11.89 4.00 22.21
C GLU A 105 11.53 5.10 23.22
N GLU A 106 10.84 6.17 22.81
CA GLU A 106 10.40 7.26 23.68
C GLU A 106 9.43 6.80 24.76
N CYS A 107 8.53 5.85 24.44
CA CYS A 107 7.60 5.24 25.39
C CYS A 107 8.26 4.15 26.27
N GLU A 108 9.52 3.78 26.01
CA GLU A 108 10.14 2.59 26.61
C GLU A 108 9.25 1.34 26.45
N PHE A 109 8.62 1.18 25.25
CA PHE A 109 7.72 0.07 24.94
C PHE A 109 8.49 -1.00 24.16
N ASN A 110 8.70 -2.18 24.79
CA ASN A 110 9.51 -3.25 24.23
C ASN A 110 8.67 -4.41 23.64
N ASP A 111 7.37 -4.47 23.94
CA ASP A 111 6.48 -5.54 23.48
C ASP A 111 5.91 -5.22 22.09
N VAL A 112 6.76 -4.71 21.18
CA VAL A 112 6.42 -4.39 19.80
C VAL A 112 7.32 -5.14 18.82
N TYR A 113 6.68 -5.73 17.80
CA TYR A 113 7.32 -6.47 16.71
C TYR A 113 7.10 -5.72 15.42
N PHE A 114 8.15 -5.09 14.92
CA PHE A 114 8.12 -4.29 13.72
C PHE A 114 8.28 -5.13 12.46
N VAL A 115 7.41 -4.92 11.49
CA VAL A 115 7.46 -5.49 10.14
C VAL A 115 7.56 -4.34 9.14
N ASP A 116 8.75 -4.12 8.58
CA ASP A 116 8.89 -3.29 7.38
C ASP A 116 8.23 -4.06 6.23
N SER A 117 7.12 -3.56 5.72
CA SER A 117 6.31 -4.32 4.74
C SER A 117 7.02 -4.58 3.42
N ASP A 118 8.08 -3.84 3.09
CA ASP A 118 8.72 -3.82 1.77
C ASP A 118 7.72 -3.53 0.62
N THR A 119 6.58 -2.91 0.93
CA THR A 119 5.49 -2.63 0.00
C THR A 119 4.73 -1.36 0.40
N ALA A 120 3.55 -1.15 -0.19
CA ALA A 120 2.61 -0.08 0.13
C ALA A 120 1.18 -0.51 -0.24
N SER A 121 0.17 0.20 0.24
CA SER A 121 -1.22 0.11 -0.20
C SER A 121 -1.75 -1.35 -0.20
N PRO A 122 -2.14 -1.97 -1.32
CA PRO A 122 -2.73 -3.31 -1.30
C PRO A 122 -1.76 -4.39 -0.82
N GLY A 123 -0.46 -4.17 -0.87
CA GLY A 123 0.52 -5.13 -0.36
C GLY A 123 0.55 -5.17 1.17
N GLU A 124 0.43 -4.02 1.83
CA GLU A 124 0.26 -3.94 3.27
C GLU A 124 -1.06 -4.58 3.71
N TYR A 125 -2.14 -4.34 2.97
CA TYR A 125 -3.43 -4.99 3.24
C TYR A 125 -3.30 -6.52 3.32
N ILE A 126 -2.58 -7.14 2.38
CA ILE A 126 -2.36 -8.60 2.39
C ILE A 126 -1.63 -9.02 3.68
N LEU A 127 -0.57 -8.29 4.09
CA LEU A 127 0.17 -8.58 5.33
C LEU A 127 -0.72 -8.43 6.57
N ILE A 128 -1.54 -7.38 6.62
CA ILE A 128 -2.45 -7.14 7.74
C ILE A 128 -3.49 -8.26 7.85
N ARG A 129 -4.07 -8.68 6.73
CA ARG A 129 -5.02 -9.79 6.70
C ARG A 129 -4.39 -11.09 7.17
N GLU A 130 -3.16 -11.35 6.75
CA GLU A 130 -2.41 -12.52 7.21
C GLU A 130 -2.05 -12.44 8.69
N ALA A 131 -1.63 -11.28 9.19
CA ALA A 131 -1.38 -11.07 10.62
C ALA A 131 -2.62 -11.38 11.47
N VAL A 132 -3.79 -10.90 11.03
CA VAL A 132 -5.06 -11.18 11.71
C VAL A 132 -5.37 -12.68 11.71
N ARG A 133 -5.20 -13.35 10.57
CA ARG A 133 -5.40 -14.81 10.45
C ARG A 133 -4.49 -15.58 11.43
N LEU A 134 -3.19 -15.27 11.44
CA LEU A 134 -2.21 -15.93 12.30
C LEU A 134 -2.49 -15.66 13.78
N ARG A 135 -2.86 -14.44 14.14
CA ARG A 135 -3.28 -14.07 15.49
C ARG A 135 -4.49 -14.89 15.93
N ASP A 136 -5.51 -15.00 15.09
CA ASP A 136 -6.74 -15.71 15.40
C ASP A 136 -6.53 -17.24 15.45
N GLU A 137 -5.44 -17.76 14.84
CA GLU A 137 -4.95 -19.13 14.98
C GLU A 137 -4.11 -19.34 16.25
N GLY A 138 -3.81 -18.26 17.01
CA GLY A 138 -3.16 -18.33 18.31
C GLY A 138 -1.63 -18.25 18.27
N LEU A 139 -1.03 -17.78 17.19
CA LEU A 139 0.41 -17.53 17.13
C LEU A 139 0.78 -16.33 18.01
N SER A 140 1.98 -16.36 18.59
CA SER A 140 2.57 -15.23 19.30
C SER A 140 2.91 -14.07 18.35
N ALA A 141 3.03 -12.85 18.89
CA ALA A 141 3.38 -11.67 18.09
C ALA A 141 4.74 -11.83 17.37
N ALA A 142 5.71 -12.46 18.02
CA ALA A 142 7.01 -12.77 17.42
C ALA A 142 6.89 -13.75 16.23
N GLU A 143 6.10 -14.81 16.36
CA GLU A 143 5.87 -15.78 15.27
C GLU A 143 5.13 -15.12 14.10
N ILE A 144 4.13 -14.28 14.39
CA ILE A 144 3.40 -13.52 13.36
C ILE A 144 4.39 -12.64 12.58
N ALA A 145 5.20 -11.83 13.26
CA ALA A 145 6.17 -10.97 12.59
C ALA A 145 7.15 -11.76 11.73
N ALA A 146 7.66 -12.90 12.22
CA ALA A 146 8.56 -13.77 11.48
C ALA A 146 7.90 -14.36 10.20
N GLN A 147 6.63 -14.77 10.29
CA GLN A 147 5.87 -15.26 9.12
C GLN A 147 5.64 -14.16 8.09
N LEU A 148 5.32 -12.94 8.53
CA LEU A 148 5.14 -11.80 7.65
C LEU A 148 6.44 -11.39 6.94
N ASP A 149 7.60 -11.49 7.61
CA ASP A 149 8.91 -11.23 7.02
C ASP A 149 9.28 -12.23 5.90
N LEU A 150 8.74 -13.43 5.96
CA LEU A 150 8.85 -14.40 4.86
C LEU A 150 7.84 -14.08 3.74
N LEU A 151 6.59 -13.78 4.11
CA LEU A 151 5.52 -13.54 3.14
C LEU A 151 5.76 -12.29 2.30
N LYS A 152 6.23 -11.18 2.91
CA LYS A 152 6.46 -9.92 2.19
C LYS A 152 7.36 -10.06 0.97
N LYS A 153 8.34 -10.97 1.00
CA LYS A 153 9.26 -11.27 -0.12
C LYS A 153 8.54 -11.81 -1.35
N ARG A 154 7.34 -12.34 -1.17
CA ARG A 154 6.50 -12.93 -2.21
C ARG A 154 5.37 -12.02 -2.67
N ILE A 155 5.12 -10.92 -1.99
CA ILE A 155 4.10 -9.94 -2.41
C ILE A 155 4.59 -9.19 -3.63
N ARG A 156 3.70 -9.04 -4.62
CA ARG A 156 3.92 -8.24 -5.83
C ARG A 156 2.72 -7.33 -6.05
N ILE A 157 3.00 -6.12 -6.44
CA ILE A 157 1.99 -5.21 -6.97
C ILE A 157 2.32 -4.94 -8.42
N LEU A 158 1.31 -5.01 -9.27
CA LEU A 158 1.37 -4.56 -10.65
C LEU A 158 0.31 -3.49 -10.87
N ALA A 159 0.66 -2.36 -11.48
CA ALA A 159 -0.26 -1.26 -11.72
C ALA A 159 -0.01 -0.59 -13.07
N VAL A 160 -1.10 -0.30 -13.79
CA VAL A 160 -1.09 0.59 -14.95
C VAL A 160 -1.38 2.00 -14.48
N VAL A 161 -0.49 2.94 -14.80
CA VAL A 161 -0.63 4.35 -14.45
C VAL A 161 -0.73 5.22 -15.70
N ASP A 162 -1.24 6.44 -15.53
CA ASP A 162 -1.36 7.37 -16.66
C ASP A 162 -0.02 7.93 -17.10
N SER A 163 0.83 8.26 -16.13
CA SER A 163 2.20 8.75 -16.36
C SER A 163 3.07 8.57 -15.12
N LEU A 164 4.38 8.71 -15.27
CA LEU A 164 5.34 8.69 -14.17
C LEU A 164 5.50 10.03 -13.44
N LYS A 165 4.76 11.07 -13.86
CA LYS A 165 4.91 12.45 -13.37
C LYS A 165 4.79 12.58 -11.86
N HIS A 166 3.79 11.93 -11.26
CA HIS A 166 3.52 12.00 -9.82
C HIS A 166 4.62 11.30 -9.01
N LEU A 167 4.99 10.09 -9.40
CA LEU A 167 6.07 9.33 -8.76
C LEU A 167 7.43 10.03 -8.87
N HIS A 168 7.73 10.61 -10.03
CA HIS A 168 8.97 11.36 -10.24
C HIS A 168 9.03 12.62 -9.38
N LYS A 169 7.98 13.45 -9.41
CA LYS A 169 7.91 14.67 -8.60
C LYS A 169 7.86 14.38 -7.10
N GLY A 170 7.28 13.25 -6.72
CA GLY A 170 7.22 12.77 -5.34
C GLY A 170 8.53 12.13 -4.85
N GLY A 171 9.51 11.89 -5.73
CA GLY A 171 10.79 11.26 -5.37
C GLY A 171 10.70 9.76 -5.04
N ARG A 172 9.61 9.08 -5.37
CA ARG A 172 9.42 7.62 -5.12
C ARG A 172 9.69 6.78 -6.36
N LEU A 173 10.28 7.38 -7.39
CA LEU A 173 10.75 6.71 -8.58
C LEU A 173 12.24 7.02 -8.78
N PRO A 174 13.13 6.00 -8.99
CA PRO A 174 14.52 6.24 -9.27
C PRO A 174 14.72 7.17 -10.48
N ALA A 175 15.64 8.11 -10.39
CA ALA A 175 15.88 9.13 -11.41
C ALA A 175 16.15 8.55 -12.81
N ALA A 176 16.83 7.40 -12.89
CA ALA A 176 17.10 6.70 -14.15
C ALA A 176 15.84 6.25 -14.89
N VAL A 177 14.73 6.03 -14.21
CA VAL A 177 13.44 5.59 -14.78
C VAL A 177 12.61 6.78 -15.28
N ALA A 178 12.83 7.96 -14.71
CA ALA A 178 12.05 9.17 -15.03
C ALA A 178 12.21 9.64 -16.49
N LEU A 179 13.29 9.31 -17.15
CA LEU A 179 13.59 9.68 -18.55
C LEU A 179 12.74 8.94 -19.60
N VAL A 180 12.01 7.89 -19.20
CA VAL A 180 11.27 7.02 -20.14
C VAL A 180 9.86 7.54 -20.47
N GLY A 181 9.37 8.60 -19.83
CA GLY A 181 7.96 9.03 -19.81
C GLY A 181 7.50 10.04 -20.85
N GLY A 182 8.33 10.44 -21.81
CA GLY A 182 8.00 11.57 -22.72
C GLY A 182 7.26 11.24 -24.02
N ALA A 183 7.07 9.97 -24.37
CA ALA A 183 6.41 9.60 -25.62
C ALA A 183 4.88 9.65 -25.50
N LEU A 184 4.24 10.38 -26.42
CA LEU A 184 2.78 10.54 -26.47
C LEU A 184 2.05 9.19 -26.54
N GLY A 185 1.14 8.97 -25.59
CA GLY A 185 0.30 7.78 -25.53
C GLY A 185 0.96 6.52 -24.94
N ILE A 186 2.18 6.59 -24.43
CA ILE A 186 2.81 5.47 -23.71
C ILE A 186 2.27 5.43 -22.28
N LYS A 187 1.80 4.26 -21.85
CA LYS A 187 1.32 3.99 -20.49
C LYS A 187 2.28 3.06 -19.77
N PRO A 188 2.84 3.49 -18.62
CA PRO A 188 3.73 2.66 -17.81
C PRO A 188 2.97 1.54 -17.10
N VAL A 189 3.65 0.41 -16.95
CA VAL A 189 3.30 -0.67 -16.01
C VAL A 189 4.32 -0.66 -14.90
N LEU A 190 3.87 -0.43 -13.69
CA LEU A 190 4.70 -0.42 -12.49
C LEU A 190 4.66 -1.77 -11.80
N SER A 191 5.71 -2.11 -11.09
CA SER A 191 5.70 -3.15 -10.06
C SER A 191 6.27 -2.60 -8.75
N VAL A 192 5.79 -3.14 -7.62
CA VAL A 192 6.35 -2.88 -6.30
C VAL A 192 6.79 -4.21 -5.72
N TYR A 193 8.04 -4.31 -5.36
CA TYR A 193 8.70 -5.41 -4.67
C TYR A 193 10.01 -4.92 -4.07
N ASP A 194 10.54 -5.65 -3.10
CA ASP A 194 11.77 -5.28 -2.39
C ASP A 194 11.78 -3.81 -1.89
N GLY A 195 10.62 -3.35 -1.45
CA GLY A 195 10.44 -2.03 -0.85
C GLY A 195 10.42 -0.85 -1.81
N ALA A 196 10.49 -1.05 -3.13
CA ALA A 196 10.62 0.04 -4.08
C ALA A 196 9.67 -0.08 -5.29
N VAL A 197 9.43 1.07 -5.94
CA VAL A 197 8.68 1.12 -7.21
C VAL A 197 9.63 0.91 -8.39
N HIS A 198 9.26 -0.02 -9.26
CA HIS A 198 9.99 -0.35 -10.48
C HIS A 198 9.12 -0.13 -11.72
N LEU A 199 9.76 0.21 -12.85
CA LEU A 199 9.10 0.15 -14.16
C LEU A 199 9.19 -1.29 -14.67
N ALA A 200 8.07 -2.02 -14.62
CA ALA A 200 8.02 -3.41 -15.08
C ALA A 200 7.89 -3.50 -16.61
N ASP A 201 7.14 -2.58 -17.22
CA ASP A 201 6.92 -2.56 -18.67
C ASP A 201 6.32 -1.20 -19.10
N LYS A 202 6.10 -1.04 -20.40
CA LYS A 202 5.41 0.11 -20.99
C LYS A 202 4.76 -0.30 -22.30
N ALA A 203 3.58 0.26 -22.61
CA ALA A 203 2.90 -0.01 -23.85
C ALA A 203 2.14 1.20 -24.36
N ARG A 204 1.79 1.19 -25.64
CA ARG A 204 0.98 2.25 -26.23
C ARG A 204 -0.49 2.07 -25.87
N GLY A 205 -1.07 3.09 -25.24
CA GLY A 205 -2.46 3.09 -24.78
C GLY A 205 -2.71 2.18 -23.59
N ARG A 206 -3.82 2.39 -22.89
CA ARG A 206 -4.23 1.58 -21.74
C ARG A 206 -4.45 0.09 -22.06
N PRO A 207 -5.13 -0.28 -23.17
CA PRO A 207 -5.31 -1.69 -23.48
C PRO A 207 -3.99 -2.45 -23.62
N GLY A 208 -3.00 -1.83 -24.31
CA GLY A 208 -1.66 -2.41 -24.43
C GLY A 208 -0.95 -2.57 -23.07
N ALA A 209 -1.11 -1.57 -22.18
CA ALA A 209 -0.51 -1.63 -20.85
C ALA A 209 -1.12 -2.73 -19.97
N TYR A 210 -2.43 -2.97 -20.04
CA TYR A 210 -3.04 -4.10 -19.35
C TYR A 210 -2.52 -5.44 -19.86
N VAL A 211 -2.40 -5.61 -21.18
CA VAL A 211 -1.80 -6.84 -21.76
C VAL A 211 -0.36 -7.03 -21.28
N ALA A 212 0.43 -5.94 -21.26
CA ALA A 212 1.80 -6.00 -20.73
C ALA A 212 1.83 -6.37 -19.24
N MET A 213 0.93 -5.81 -18.43
CA MET A 213 0.79 -6.13 -17.01
C MET A 213 0.46 -7.61 -16.78
N PHE A 214 -0.47 -8.19 -17.54
CA PHE A 214 -0.82 -9.61 -17.43
C PHE A 214 0.36 -10.52 -17.80
N LYS A 215 1.11 -10.17 -18.84
CA LYS A 215 2.36 -10.89 -19.18
C LYS A 215 3.40 -10.82 -18.08
N GLN A 216 3.51 -9.69 -17.37
CA GLN A 216 4.41 -9.59 -16.21
C GLN A 216 3.93 -10.48 -15.06
N MET A 217 2.62 -10.55 -14.79
CA MET A 217 2.05 -11.44 -13.79
C MET A 217 2.37 -12.92 -14.11
N ASP A 218 2.21 -13.33 -15.37
CA ASP A 218 2.52 -14.70 -15.82
C ASP A 218 4.02 -15.02 -15.62
N LYS A 219 4.92 -14.09 -15.96
CA LYS A 219 6.36 -14.23 -15.74
C LYS A 219 6.76 -14.36 -14.26
N MET A 220 5.97 -13.77 -13.36
CA MET A 220 6.16 -13.87 -11.92
C MET A 220 5.65 -15.20 -11.33
N GLY A 221 5.06 -16.08 -12.13
CA GLY A 221 4.51 -17.37 -11.69
C GLY A 221 3.03 -17.31 -11.31
N GLY A 222 2.35 -16.20 -11.56
CA GLY A 222 0.92 -16.03 -11.27
C GLY A 222 0.62 -15.78 -9.79
N ILE A 223 -0.61 -16.13 -9.39
CA ILE A 223 -1.17 -15.85 -8.06
C ILE A 223 -1.17 -17.13 -7.22
N ASP A 224 -0.59 -17.07 -6.02
CA ASP A 224 -0.75 -18.11 -5.00
C ASP A 224 -2.14 -17.97 -4.35
N THR A 225 -3.05 -18.84 -4.71
CA THR A 225 -4.46 -18.78 -4.29
C THR A 225 -4.71 -19.11 -2.83
N ARG A 226 -3.67 -19.44 -2.06
CA ARG A 226 -3.77 -19.59 -0.60
C ARG A 226 -3.92 -18.26 0.13
N TYR A 227 -3.59 -17.16 -0.55
CA TYR A 227 -3.65 -15.80 -0.04
C TYR A 227 -4.66 -14.97 -0.82
N ASP A 228 -5.17 -13.93 -0.17
CA ASP A 228 -6.01 -12.95 -0.82
C ASP A 228 -5.24 -12.20 -1.91
N PHE A 229 -5.94 -11.77 -2.95
CA PHE A 229 -5.47 -10.76 -3.89
C PHE A 229 -6.32 -9.49 -3.77
N VAL A 230 -5.72 -8.34 -4.07
CA VAL A 230 -6.38 -7.05 -3.91
C VAL A 230 -6.33 -6.26 -5.20
N LEU A 231 -7.49 -5.84 -5.69
CA LEU A 231 -7.63 -4.95 -6.82
C LEU A 231 -7.71 -3.51 -6.32
N VAL A 232 -6.94 -2.62 -6.91
CA VAL A 232 -6.93 -1.20 -6.51
C VAL A 232 -7.12 -0.26 -7.68
N TYR A 233 -7.77 0.86 -7.40
CA TYR A 233 -7.96 1.95 -8.35
C TYR A 233 -7.80 3.30 -7.64
N SER A 234 -7.44 4.34 -8.38
CA SER A 234 -7.34 5.69 -7.83
C SER A 234 -8.67 6.46 -7.92
N SER A 235 -8.85 7.32 -8.91
CA SER A 235 -10.02 8.21 -8.99
C SER A 235 -11.27 7.54 -9.57
N ASP A 236 -11.12 6.65 -10.55
CA ASP A 236 -12.22 6.04 -11.28
C ASP A 236 -12.18 4.52 -11.22
N ARG A 237 -13.25 3.91 -10.70
CA ARG A 237 -13.36 2.45 -10.58
C ARG A 237 -13.47 1.74 -11.94
N LEU A 238 -13.94 2.42 -12.98
CA LEU A 238 -14.10 1.81 -14.32
C LEU A 238 -12.76 1.32 -14.89
N VAL A 239 -11.63 1.91 -14.47
CA VAL A 239 -10.30 1.47 -14.90
C VAL A 239 -9.93 0.06 -14.44
N LEU A 240 -10.65 -0.51 -13.46
CA LEU A 240 -10.46 -1.90 -13.01
C LEU A 240 -11.04 -2.95 -13.97
N GLY A 241 -11.98 -2.57 -14.83
CA GLY A 241 -12.71 -3.52 -15.69
C GLY A 241 -11.83 -4.58 -16.37
N PRO A 242 -10.74 -4.20 -17.05
CA PRO A 242 -9.84 -5.16 -17.71
C PRO A 242 -9.17 -6.13 -16.72
N ILE A 243 -8.77 -5.65 -15.52
CA ILE A 243 -8.13 -6.50 -14.50
C ILE A 243 -9.15 -7.49 -13.94
N GLN A 244 -10.34 -7.01 -13.58
CA GLN A 244 -11.43 -7.87 -13.08
C GLN A 244 -11.79 -8.95 -14.12
N HIS A 245 -11.92 -8.55 -15.40
CA HIS A 245 -12.19 -9.50 -16.48
C HIS A 245 -11.10 -10.57 -16.59
N TYR A 246 -9.81 -10.18 -16.54
CA TYR A 246 -8.69 -11.11 -16.61
C TYR A 246 -8.68 -12.09 -15.44
N VAL A 247 -8.83 -11.59 -14.21
CA VAL A 247 -8.87 -12.42 -13.01
C VAL A 247 -10.03 -13.44 -13.07
N GLN A 248 -11.22 -12.98 -13.44
CA GLN A 248 -12.42 -13.83 -13.45
C GLN A 248 -12.44 -14.81 -14.63
N ASN A 249 -12.08 -14.35 -15.83
CA ASN A 249 -12.28 -15.13 -17.05
C ASN A 249 -11.04 -15.88 -17.53
N ASN A 250 -9.84 -15.38 -17.26
CA ASN A 250 -8.60 -16.04 -17.64
C ASN A 250 -8.03 -16.87 -16.49
N LEU A 251 -7.91 -16.30 -15.30
CA LEU A 251 -7.39 -17.01 -14.13
C LEU A 251 -8.45 -17.85 -13.41
N LYS A 252 -9.75 -17.67 -13.73
CA LYS A 252 -10.89 -18.36 -13.08
C LYS A 252 -10.95 -18.14 -11.56
N LEU A 253 -10.42 -17.00 -11.08
CA LEU A 253 -10.47 -16.67 -9.67
C LEU A 253 -11.71 -15.82 -9.36
N THR A 254 -12.32 -16.10 -8.24
CA THR A 254 -13.45 -15.35 -7.68
C THR A 254 -13.07 -14.74 -6.33
N GLY A 255 -13.78 -13.73 -5.91
CA GLY A 255 -13.44 -13.01 -4.68
C GLY A 255 -12.38 -11.92 -4.95
N GLY A 256 -11.48 -11.73 -3.98
CA GLY A 256 -10.53 -10.63 -3.96
C GLY A 256 -11.14 -9.35 -3.39
N HIS A 257 -10.34 -8.61 -2.67
CA HIS A 257 -10.74 -7.33 -2.12
C HIS A 257 -10.59 -6.23 -3.18
N ILE A 258 -11.50 -5.25 -3.17
CA ILE A 258 -11.39 -4.07 -4.05
C ILE A 258 -11.28 -2.85 -3.15
N SER A 259 -10.18 -2.12 -3.26
CA SER A 259 -9.95 -0.88 -2.53
C SER A 259 -9.70 0.30 -3.46
N GLN A 260 -10.17 1.46 -3.06
CA GLN A 260 -9.74 2.72 -3.67
C GLN A 260 -8.44 3.16 -2.99
N ILE A 261 -7.48 3.64 -3.75
CA ILE A 261 -6.22 4.20 -3.26
C ILE A 261 -6.49 5.49 -2.50
N GLY A 262 -5.92 5.64 -1.31
CA GLY A 262 -6.05 6.81 -0.44
C GLY A 262 -5.24 8.01 -0.89
N SER A 263 -5.25 9.07 -0.07
CA SER A 263 -4.69 10.38 -0.46
C SER A 263 -3.17 10.37 -0.51
N VAL A 264 -2.51 9.66 0.41
CA VAL A 264 -1.03 9.58 0.45
C VAL A 264 -0.49 8.86 -0.77
N ILE A 265 -0.94 7.64 -1.02
CA ILE A 265 -0.52 6.86 -2.18
C ILE A 265 -1.01 7.52 -3.48
N GLY A 266 -2.25 8.06 -3.49
CA GLY A 266 -2.83 8.81 -4.60
C GLY A 266 -2.00 10.02 -5.04
N THR A 267 -1.39 10.74 -4.09
CA THR A 267 -0.46 11.85 -4.37
C THR A 267 0.71 11.40 -5.26
N HIS A 268 1.24 10.19 -5.02
CA HIS A 268 2.40 9.67 -5.73
C HIS A 268 2.06 8.89 -7.00
N ILE A 269 0.92 8.18 -7.03
CA ILE A 269 0.55 7.38 -8.21
C ILE A 269 -0.30 8.17 -9.21
N GLY A 270 -0.98 9.21 -8.74
CA GLY A 270 -1.85 10.06 -9.53
C GLY A 270 -3.23 9.45 -9.85
N PRO A 271 -4.07 10.21 -10.59
CA PRO A 271 -5.39 9.74 -11.00
C PRO A 271 -5.29 8.64 -12.06
N ALA A 272 -6.40 7.89 -12.20
CA ALA A 272 -6.58 6.85 -13.22
C ALA A 272 -5.56 5.69 -13.14
N ALA A 273 -4.99 5.42 -11.97
CA ALA A 273 -4.23 4.19 -11.73
C ALA A 273 -5.18 3.01 -11.48
N ALA A 274 -4.79 1.83 -11.95
CA ALA A 274 -5.44 0.56 -11.63
C ALA A 274 -4.39 -0.53 -11.47
N GLY A 275 -4.55 -1.38 -10.47
CA GLY A 275 -3.57 -2.40 -10.16
C GLY A 275 -4.13 -3.61 -9.43
N ILE A 276 -3.25 -4.54 -9.19
CA ILE A 276 -3.48 -5.76 -8.42
C ILE A 276 -2.27 -6.04 -7.53
N ALA A 277 -2.53 -6.37 -6.27
CA ALA A 277 -1.55 -6.99 -5.38
C ALA A 277 -1.87 -8.47 -5.21
N PHE A 278 -0.85 -9.28 -5.15
CA PHE A 278 -0.96 -10.72 -5.01
C PHE A 278 0.33 -11.31 -4.43
N VAL A 279 0.22 -12.54 -3.94
CA VAL A 279 1.37 -13.33 -3.49
C VAL A 279 1.78 -14.26 -4.63
N VAL A 280 3.07 -14.28 -5.00
CA VAL A 280 3.59 -15.26 -5.97
C VAL A 280 3.81 -16.62 -5.30
N PRO A 281 3.67 -17.74 -6.04
CA PRO A 281 4.05 -19.05 -5.53
C PRO A 281 5.49 -19.09 -5.01
N PRO A 282 5.83 -19.97 -4.04
CA PRO A 282 7.22 -20.20 -3.67
C PRO A 282 8.04 -20.53 -4.91
N GLN A 283 9.24 -19.99 -4.99
CA GLN A 283 10.22 -20.44 -6.01
C GLN A 283 11.02 -21.57 -5.37
N ASP A 284 11.07 -22.70 -6.06
CA ASP A 284 11.86 -23.88 -5.68
C ASP A 284 13.37 -23.58 -5.69
#